data_f95427dd8b4e586cc71e80d378b5970b
#
_entry.id   f95427dd8b4e586cc71e80d378b5970b
#
_cell.length_a   1.000
_cell.length_b   1.000
_cell.length_c   1.000
_cell.angle_alpha   90.00
_cell.angle_beta   90.00
_cell.angle_gamma   90.00
#
_symmetry.space_group_name_H-M   'P 1'
#
loop_
_entity.id
_entity.type
_entity.pdbx_description
1 polymer ?
#
loop_
_entity_poly.entity_id
_entity_poly.type
_entity_poly.pdbx_seq_one_letter_code
_entity_poly.pdbx_strand_id
1 'polypeptide(L)'
;MKPIQVGLLGIGTVGSGVFNVLQRNHDEIRRRAGRDIAVTMVADLDETRARAVVGDQVAVVKDAREVIAHPDIDVVIELIGGYGVAKTLVLEAIAAGKHVVTANKALLAVHGSEIFKAAADKGVMVAYEAAVAGGIPIIKALREGLTANQIQWIAGIINGTTNFILSEMRDKGLDFDVVLKEAQRLGXXXXSKASMRPTRPR
;
A
#
# COMPACT_ATOMS: atom_id res chain seq x y z
N MET A 1 14.38 -14.56 -19.45
CA MET A 1 12.97 -14.59 -18.96
C MET A 1 12.31 -13.26 -19.26
N LYS A 2 11.01 -13.28 -19.60
CA LYS A 2 10.23 -12.04 -19.79
C LYS A 2 10.23 -11.25 -18.48
N PRO A 3 10.45 -9.92 -18.53
CA PRO A 3 10.33 -9.08 -17.33
C PRO A 3 8.92 -9.16 -16.74
N ILE A 4 8.82 -8.99 -15.41
CA ILE A 4 7.54 -8.77 -14.74
C ILE A 4 7.12 -7.34 -15.07
N GLN A 5 5.96 -7.18 -15.70
CA GLN A 5 5.45 -5.87 -16.06
C GLN A 5 4.48 -5.36 -14.99
N VAL A 6 4.74 -4.16 -14.52
CA VAL A 6 4.01 -3.55 -13.40
C VAL A 6 3.22 -2.36 -13.89
N GLY A 7 1.95 -2.34 -13.54
CA GLY A 7 1.09 -1.16 -13.69
C GLY A 7 0.92 -0.47 -12.33
N LEU A 8 1.10 0.84 -12.29
CA LEU A 8 1.04 1.60 -11.05
C LEU A 8 -0.19 2.51 -11.05
N LEU A 9 -1.03 2.38 -10.04
CA LEU A 9 -2.22 3.23 -9.87
C LEU A 9 -1.96 4.27 -8.78
N GLY A 10 -1.71 5.51 -9.21
CA GLY A 10 -1.37 6.63 -8.35
C GLY A 10 0.13 6.89 -8.27
N ILE A 11 0.54 8.07 -8.73
CA ILE A 11 1.95 8.48 -8.72
C ILE A 11 2.21 9.63 -7.72
N GLY A 12 1.45 9.66 -6.63
CA GLY A 12 1.71 10.58 -5.52
C GLY A 12 3.03 10.29 -4.82
N THR A 13 3.17 10.74 -3.59
CA THR A 13 4.42 10.58 -2.82
C THR A 13 4.88 9.11 -2.77
N VAL A 14 3.97 8.18 -2.45
CA VAL A 14 4.33 6.77 -2.32
C VAL A 14 4.62 6.16 -3.69
N GLY A 15 3.77 6.46 -4.70
CA GLY A 15 3.95 5.94 -6.05
C GLY A 15 5.27 6.39 -6.68
N SER A 16 5.61 7.66 -6.54
CA SER A 16 6.90 8.21 -6.99
C SER A 16 8.06 7.49 -6.29
N GLY A 17 7.92 7.27 -4.98
CA GLY A 17 8.91 6.54 -4.20
C GLY A 17 9.12 5.12 -4.70
N VAL A 18 8.01 4.41 -4.99
CA VAL A 18 8.07 3.04 -5.52
C VAL A 18 8.77 3.03 -6.88
N PHE A 19 8.37 3.93 -7.79
CA PHE A 19 9.00 4.04 -9.11
C PHE A 19 10.50 4.27 -8.98
N ASN A 20 10.89 5.27 -8.18
CA ASN A 20 12.30 5.63 -8.01
C ASN A 20 13.13 4.50 -7.39
N VAL A 21 12.56 3.75 -6.43
CA VAL A 21 13.27 2.62 -5.82
C VAL A 21 13.47 1.50 -6.85
N LEU A 22 12.45 1.18 -7.65
CA LEU A 22 12.57 0.16 -8.68
C LEU A 22 13.61 0.54 -9.74
N GLN A 23 13.71 1.82 -10.09
CA GLN A 23 14.74 2.30 -11.03
C GLN A 23 16.13 2.29 -10.39
N ARG A 24 16.27 2.93 -9.23
CA ARG A 24 17.56 3.10 -8.57
C ARG A 24 18.21 1.77 -8.18
N ASN A 25 17.41 0.82 -7.71
CA ASN A 25 17.90 -0.45 -7.21
C ASN A 25 17.68 -1.60 -8.22
N HIS A 26 17.49 -1.27 -9.50
CA HIS A 26 17.12 -2.21 -10.54
C HIS A 26 18.01 -3.47 -10.55
N ASP A 27 19.32 -3.29 -10.55
CA ASP A 27 20.25 -4.43 -10.66
C ASP A 27 20.17 -5.38 -9.46
N GLU A 28 20.06 -4.80 -8.25
CA GLU A 28 19.95 -5.60 -7.04
C GLU A 28 18.60 -6.35 -6.98
N ILE A 29 17.53 -5.66 -7.38
CA ILE A 29 16.19 -6.26 -7.44
C ILE A 29 16.19 -7.42 -8.46
N ARG A 30 16.74 -7.17 -9.65
CA ARG A 30 16.87 -8.20 -10.70
C ARG A 30 17.64 -9.42 -10.18
N ARG A 31 18.77 -9.17 -9.52
CA ARG A 31 19.61 -10.24 -8.97
C ARG A 31 18.84 -11.11 -7.97
N ARG A 32 18.05 -10.47 -7.09
CA ARG A 32 17.28 -11.18 -6.05
C ARG A 32 16.01 -11.84 -6.60
N ALA A 33 15.33 -11.17 -7.52
CA ALA A 33 14.07 -11.68 -8.09
C ALA A 33 14.32 -12.73 -9.19
N GLY A 34 15.54 -12.80 -9.73
CA GLY A 34 15.88 -13.69 -10.82
C GLY A 34 15.42 -13.19 -12.18
N ARG A 35 14.75 -12.04 -12.25
CA ARG A 35 14.32 -11.40 -13.51
C ARG A 35 14.00 -9.93 -13.30
N ASP A 36 13.91 -9.20 -14.39
CA ASP A 36 13.59 -7.76 -14.33
C ASP A 36 12.17 -7.52 -13.84
N ILE A 37 11.99 -6.40 -13.12
CA ILE A 37 10.69 -5.88 -12.72
C ILE A 37 10.63 -4.46 -13.26
N ALA A 38 9.69 -4.17 -14.15
CA ALA A 38 9.62 -2.88 -14.83
C ALA A 38 8.22 -2.27 -14.71
N VAL A 39 8.17 -1.01 -14.27
CA VAL A 39 6.92 -0.23 -14.36
C VAL A 39 6.79 0.20 -15.83
N THR A 40 5.76 -0.27 -16.49
CA THR A 40 5.53 -0.01 -17.91
C THR A 40 4.35 0.91 -18.17
N MET A 41 3.44 1.03 -17.19
CA MET A 41 2.27 1.91 -17.31
C MET A 41 1.88 2.48 -15.95
N VAL A 42 1.51 3.76 -15.93
CA VAL A 42 1.09 4.47 -14.71
C VAL A 42 -0.26 5.14 -14.99
N ALA A 43 -1.20 5.02 -14.06
CA ALA A 43 -2.45 5.77 -14.10
C ALA A 43 -2.45 6.82 -13.00
N ASP A 44 -2.69 8.07 -13.38
CA ASP A 44 -2.86 9.18 -12.42
C ASP A 44 -3.74 10.26 -13.06
N LEU A 45 -4.57 10.91 -12.25
CA LEU A 45 -5.43 12.00 -12.73
C LEU A 45 -4.60 13.22 -13.19
N ASP A 46 -3.42 13.38 -12.60
CA ASP A 46 -2.47 14.43 -12.97
C ASP A 46 -1.37 13.85 -13.87
N GLU A 47 -1.65 13.78 -15.17
CA GLU A 47 -0.71 13.23 -16.15
C GLU A 47 0.59 14.04 -16.22
N THR A 48 0.51 15.36 -15.99
CA THR A 48 1.71 16.22 -16.02
C THR A 48 2.67 15.83 -14.91
N ARG A 49 2.15 15.68 -13.69
CA ARG A 49 2.95 15.22 -12.55
C ARG A 49 3.48 13.79 -12.81
N ALA A 50 2.63 12.91 -13.32
CA ALA A 50 3.04 11.55 -13.61
C ALA A 50 4.21 11.53 -14.61
N ARG A 51 4.07 12.25 -15.71
CA ARG A 51 5.11 12.33 -16.75
C ARG A 51 6.43 12.89 -16.20
N ALA A 52 6.33 13.90 -15.32
CA ALA A 52 7.52 14.50 -14.71
C ALA A 52 8.30 13.49 -13.84
N VAL A 53 7.61 12.48 -13.28
CA VAL A 53 8.25 11.45 -12.45
C VAL A 53 8.80 10.33 -13.30
N VAL A 54 8.01 9.80 -14.26
CA VAL A 54 8.35 8.54 -14.94
C VAL A 54 9.04 8.74 -16.29
N GLY A 55 9.07 9.96 -16.81
CA GLY A 55 9.68 10.26 -18.13
C GLY A 55 8.86 9.72 -19.28
N ASP A 56 9.48 9.64 -20.45
CA ASP A 56 8.80 9.28 -21.71
C ASP A 56 8.74 7.79 -21.98
N GLN A 57 9.47 6.98 -21.23
CA GLN A 57 9.58 5.53 -21.46
C GLN A 57 8.43 4.74 -20.85
N VAL A 58 7.61 5.35 -19.99
CA VAL A 58 6.50 4.70 -19.30
C VAL A 58 5.19 5.30 -19.83
N ALA A 59 4.25 4.46 -20.18
CA ALA A 59 2.93 4.92 -20.62
C ALA A 59 2.20 5.59 -19.43
N VAL A 60 1.64 6.78 -19.66
CA VAL A 60 0.86 7.49 -18.64
C VAL A 60 -0.57 7.64 -19.15
N VAL A 61 -1.54 7.23 -18.33
CA VAL A 61 -2.97 7.27 -18.65
C VAL A 61 -3.76 7.87 -17.48
N LYS A 62 -4.95 8.38 -17.76
CA LYS A 62 -5.84 8.88 -16.71
C LYS A 62 -6.68 7.77 -16.06
N ASP A 63 -7.16 6.85 -16.89
CA ASP A 63 -8.07 5.81 -16.39
C ASP A 63 -7.27 4.58 -15.92
N ALA A 64 -7.36 4.28 -14.64
CA ALA A 64 -6.72 3.10 -14.05
C ALA A 64 -7.16 1.78 -14.72
N ARG A 65 -8.33 1.76 -15.33
CA ARG A 65 -8.83 0.58 -16.03
C ARG A 65 -8.02 0.25 -17.28
N GLU A 66 -7.38 1.24 -17.90
CA GLU A 66 -6.47 0.98 -19.02
C GLU A 66 -5.27 0.15 -18.56
N VAL A 67 -4.75 0.43 -17.37
CA VAL A 67 -3.68 -0.36 -16.74
C VAL A 67 -4.17 -1.78 -16.47
N ILE A 68 -5.36 -1.91 -15.86
CA ILE A 68 -5.93 -3.20 -15.47
C ILE A 68 -6.20 -4.08 -16.69
N ALA A 69 -6.72 -3.48 -17.77
CA ALA A 69 -7.07 -4.20 -19.01
C ALA A 69 -5.85 -4.56 -19.86
N HIS A 70 -4.69 -3.96 -19.59
CA HIS A 70 -3.52 -4.17 -20.46
C HIS A 70 -3.03 -5.62 -20.34
N PRO A 71 -2.94 -6.35 -21.46
CA PRO A 71 -2.64 -7.79 -21.39
C PRO A 71 -1.27 -8.13 -20.85
N ASP A 72 -0.29 -7.26 -21.05
CA ASP A 72 1.08 -7.53 -20.63
C ASP A 72 1.37 -7.19 -19.17
N ILE A 73 0.49 -6.46 -18.50
CA ILE A 73 0.68 -6.14 -17.07
C ILE A 73 0.47 -7.42 -16.23
N ASP A 74 1.46 -7.78 -15.45
CA ASP A 74 1.40 -8.96 -14.55
C ASP A 74 0.95 -8.57 -13.16
N VAL A 75 1.38 -7.39 -12.68
CA VAL A 75 1.16 -6.93 -11.31
C VAL A 75 0.62 -5.50 -11.34
N VAL A 76 -0.45 -5.26 -10.58
CA VAL A 76 -0.99 -3.91 -10.36
C VAL A 76 -0.61 -3.46 -8.96
N ILE A 77 0.01 -2.29 -8.83
CA ILE A 77 0.33 -1.67 -7.53
C ILE A 77 -0.67 -0.55 -7.28
N GLU A 78 -1.50 -0.69 -6.25
CA GLU A 78 -2.53 0.30 -5.88
C GLU A 78 -2.00 1.22 -4.78
N LEU A 79 -1.87 2.52 -5.11
CA LEU A 79 -1.39 3.56 -4.21
C LEU A 79 -2.27 4.83 -4.28
N ILE A 80 -3.55 4.66 -4.64
CA ILE A 80 -4.49 5.76 -4.76
C ILE A 80 -4.91 6.30 -3.38
N GLY A 81 -5.11 5.39 -2.44
CA GLY A 81 -5.59 5.74 -1.10
C GLY A 81 -7.12 5.75 -1.03
N GLY A 82 -7.64 5.86 0.18
CA GLY A 82 -9.07 5.70 0.42
C GLY A 82 -9.52 4.26 0.23
N TYR A 83 -10.81 3.99 0.27
CA TYR A 83 -11.27 2.61 0.12
C TYR A 83 -12.47 2.46 -0.83
N GLY A 84 -12.98 3.53 -1.41
CA GLY A 84 -14.07 3.46 -2.38
C GLY A 84 -13.58 2.99 -3.76
N VAL A 85 -13.00 3.91 -4.51
CA VAL A 85 -12.47 3.61 -5.86
C VAL A 85 -11.37 2.55 -5.79
N ALA A 86 -10.50 2.63 -4.79
CA ALA A 86 -9.41 1.66 -4.63
C ALA A 86 -9.94 0.23 -4.53
N LYS A 87 -11.03 0.00 -3.76
CA LYS A 87 -11.67 -1.32 -3.67
C LYS A 87 -12.09 -1.83 -5.04
N THR A 88 -12.84 -0.99 -5.77
CA THR A 88 -13.33 -1.36 -7.10
C THR A 88 -12.18 -1.77 -8.02
N LEU A 89 -11.15 -0.93 -8.10
CA LEU A 89 -10.01 -1.19 -8.99
C LEU A 89 -9.22 -2.44 -8.58
N VAL A 90 -9.03 -2.67 -7.28
CA VAL A 90 -8.35 -3.88 -6.79
C VAL A 90 -9.14 -5.13 -7.17
N LEU A 91 -10.47 -5.12 -6.99
CA LEU A 91 -11.29 -6.26 -7.36
C LEU A 91 -11.33 -6.48 -8.88
N GLU A 92 -11.36 -5.39 -9.67
CA GLU A 92 -11.26 -5.47 -11.13
C GLU A 92 -9.91 -6.07 -11.57
N ALA A 93 -8.80 -5.64 -10.93
CA ALA A 93 -7.47 -6.18 -11.23
C ALA A 93 -7.41 -7.69 -10.92
N ILE A 94 -7.95 -8.10 -9.78
CA ILE A 94 -8.03 -9.52 -9.39
C ILE A 94 -8.85 -10.29 -10.44
N ALA A 95 -10.03 -9.78 -10.80
CA ALA A 95 -10.90 -10.42 -11.79
C ALA A 95 -10.20 -10.56 -13.16
N ALA A 96 -9.36 -9.58 -13.51
CA ALA A 96 -8.55 -9.62 -14.73
C ALA A 96 -7.33 -10.57 -14.62
N GLY A 97 -7.15 -11.25 -13.49
CA GLY A 97 -6.05 -12.20 -13.30
C GLY A 97 -4.72 -11.56 -12.95
N LYS A 98 -4.73 -10.31 -12.50
CA LYS A 98 -3.49 -9.61 -12.13
C LYS A 98 -3.18 -9.84 -10.65
N HIS A 99 -1.89 -10.01 -10.34
CA HIS A 99 -1.45 -9.92 -8.95
C HIS A 99 -1.57 -8.47 -8.47
N VAL A 100 -1.81 -8.26 -7.19
CA VAL A 100 -2.01 -6.91 -6.64
C VAL A 100 -1.03 -6.67 -5.49
N VAL A 101 -0.48 -5.46 -5.44
CA VAL A 101 0.29 -4.96 -4.29
C VAL A 101 -0.42 -3.69 -3.80
N THR A 102 -0.67 -3.57 -2.50
CA THR A 102 -1.28 -2.36 -1.96
C THR A 102 -0.62 -1.92 -0.67
N ALA A 103 -0.50 -0.60 -0.48
CA ALA A 103 -0.07 0.02 0.78
C ALA A 103 -1.28 0.56 1.58
N ASN A 104 -2.49 0.22 1.17
CA ASN A 104 -3.72 0.88 1.61
C ASN A 104 -4.30 0.19 2.86
N LYS A 105 -3.82 0.60 4.04
CA LYS A 105 -4.28 0.01 5.31
C LYS A 105 -5.79 0.17 5.53
N ALA A 106 -6.37 1.30 5.10
CA ALA A 106 -7.81 1.55 5.28
C ALA A 106 -8.64 0.59 4.43
N LEU A 107 -8.22 0.36 3.19
CA LEU A 107 -8.86 -0.60 2.29
C LEU A 107 -8.87 -2.00 2.91
N LEU A 108 -7.72 -2.45 3.39
CA LEU A 108 -7.60 -3.80 3.95
C LEU A 108 -8.34 -3.95 5.28
N ALA A 109 -8.37 -2.89 6.11
CA ALA A 109 -9.08 -2.93 7.38
C ALA A 109 -10.58 -3.12 7.19
N VAL A 110 -11.15 -2.54 6.13
CA VAL A 110 -12.60 -2.57 5.88
C VAL A 110 -13.00 -3.70 4.93
N HIS A 111 -12.19 -3.94 3.89
CA HIS A 111 -12.56 -4.85 2.80
C HIS A 111 -11.57 -6.00 2.57
N GLY A 112 -10.61 -6.18 3.50
CA GLY A 112 -9.56 -7.20 3.33
C GLY A 112 -10.11 -8.61 3.10
N SER A 113 -11.11 -9.03 3.90
CA SER A 113 -11.68 -10.37 3.77
C SER A 113 -12.23 -10.63 2.37
N GLU A 114 -12.95 -9.66 1.81
CA GLU A 114 -13.51 -9.75 0.46
C GLU A 114 -12.40 -9.82 -0.59
N ILE A 115 -11.40 -8.97 -0.46
CA ILE A 115 -10.27 -8.90 -1.40
C ILE A 115 -9.47 -10.21 -1.38
N PHE A 116 -9.14 -10.71 -0.19
CA PHE A 116 -8.36 -11.95 -0.07
C PHE A 116 -9.14 -13.16 -0.57
N LYS A 117 -10.46 -13.18 -0.33
CA LYS A 117 -11.31 -14.26 -0.88
C LYS A 117 -11.30 -14.20 -2.41
N ALA A 118 -11.54 -13.04 -3.00
CA ALA A 118 -11.53 -12.88 -4.46
C ALA A 118 -10.18 -13.32 -5.06
N ALA A 119 -9.07 -12.94 -4.41
CA ALA A 119 -7.74 -13.31 -4.87
C ALA A 119 -7.51 -14.83 -4.81
N ALA A 120 -7.94 -15.47 -3.72
CA ALA A 120 -7.84 -16.91 -3.57
C ALA A 120 -8.68 -17.65 -4.63
N ASP A 121 -9.92 -17.21 -4.84
CA ASP A 121 -10.82 -17.80 -5.84
C ASP A 121 -10.24 -17.67 -7.25
N LYS A 122 -9.53 -16.56 -7.54
CA LYS A 122 -8.94 -16.32 -8.86
C LYS A 122 -7.52 -16.91 -9.03
N GLY A 123 -6.90 -17.33 -7.92
CA GLY A 123 -5.54 -17.87 -7.94
C GLY A 123 -4.46 -16.80 -8.12
N VAL A 124 -4.72 -15.56 -7.68
CA VAL A 124 -3.73 -14.48 -7.75
C VAL A 124 -3.31 -14.05 -6.34
N MET A 125 -2.19 -13.38 -6.24
CA MET A 125 -1.63 -12.92 -4.97
C MET A 125 -2.01 -11.47 -4.69
N VAL A 126 -2.34 -11.17 -3.43
CA VAL A 126 -2.41 -9.80 -2.92
C VAL A 126 -1.31 -9.65 -1.88
N ALA A 127 -0.36 -8.76 -2.15
CA ALA A 127 0.76 -8.44 -1.25
C ALA A 127 0.51 -7.07 -0.62
N TYR A 128 0.77 -6.96 0.69
CA TYR A 128 0.37 -5.77 1.44
C TYR A 128 1.35 -5.40 2.55
N GLU A 129 2.63 -5.71 2.38
CA GLU A 129 3.66 -5.42 3.39
C GLU A 129 3.66 -3.96 3.82
N ALA A 130 3.54 -3.04 2.84
CA ALA A 130 3.58 -1.60 3.12
C ALA A 130 2.30 -1.07 3.79
N ALA A 131 1.23 -1.86 3.82
CA ALA A 131 -0.02 -1.48 4.49
C ALA A 131 0.02 -1.75 6.00
N VAL A 132 1.00 -2.51 6.48
CA VAL A 132 1.10 -2.93 7.89
C VAL A 132 2.53 -2.68 8.40
N ALA A 133 2.66 -1.82 9.41
CA ALA A 133 3.96 -1.50 10.02
C ALA A 133 5.00 -1.11 8.95
N GLY A 134 4.72 -0.09 8.16
CA GLY A 134 5.57 0.33 7.03
C GLY A 134 7.05 0.42 7.39
N GLY A 135 7.89 -0.20 6.57
CA GLY A 135 9.32 -0.31 6.81
C GLY A 135 9.75 -1.54 7.59
N ILE A 136 8.80 -2.31 8.16
CA ILE A 136 9.08 -3.52 8.92
C ILE A 136 8.46 -4.71 8.18
N PRO A 137 9.25 -5.69 7.71
CA PRO A 137 8.71 -6.81 6.92
C PRO A 137 8.02 -7.85 7.81
N ILE A 138 6.96 -7.43 8.52
CA ILE A 138 6.29 -8.27 9.53
C ILE A 138 5.35 -9.30 8.89
N ILE A 139 4.65 -8.94 7.81
CA ILE A 139 3.74 -9.88 7.14
C ILE A 139 4.56 -11.04 6.53
N LYS A 140 5.66 -10.72 5.88
CA LYS A 140 6.57 -11.73 5.32
C LYS A 140 7.17 -12.61 6.42
N ALA A 141 7.57 -12.01 7.54
CA ALA A 141 8.09 -12.76 8.68
C ALA A 141 7.06 -13.78 9.20
N LEU A 142 5.81 -13.33 9.38
CA LEU A 142 4.74 -14.19 9.90
C LEU A 142 4.33 -15.29 8.91
N ARG A 143 4.19 -14.93 7.62
CA ARG A 143 3.66 -15.85 6.61
C ARG A 143 4.70 -16.82 6.05
N GLU A 144 5.95 -16.40 5.98
CA GLU A 144 7.02 -17.19 5.36
C GLU A 144 8.06 -17.65 6.39
N GLY A 145 8.63 -16.70 7.12
CA GLY A 145 9.71 -17.02 8.07
C GLY A 145 9.26 -17.90 9.23
N LEU A 146 8.03 -17.70 9.71
CA LEU A 146 7.47 -18.40 10.86
C LEU A 146 6.34 -19.37 10.47
N THR A 147 6.32 -19.81 9.23
CA THR A 147 5.19 -20.62 8.69
C THR A 147 4.98 -21.94 9.44
N ALA A 148 6.01 -22.50 10.08
CA ALA A 148 5.89 -23.74 10.83
C ALA A 148 5.44 -23.53 12.29
N ASN A 149 5.25 -22.28 12.71
CA ASN A 149 4.97 -21.94 14.10
C ASN A 149 3.51 -21.59 14.32
N GLN A 150 2.99 -21.91 15.49
CA GLN A 150 1.67 -21.47 15.94
C GLN A 150 1.84 -20.18 16.74
N ILE A 151 1.46 -19.06 16.14
CA ILE A 151 1.58 -17.74 16.79
C ILE A 151 0.55 -17.63 17.90
N GLN A 152 1.00 -17.45 19.13
CA GLN A 152 0.13 -17.37 20.31
C GLN A 152 -0.40 -15.94 20.52
N TRP A 153 0.46 -14.93 20.30
CA TRP A 153 0.06 -13.54 20.45
C TRP A 153 1.04 -12.64 19.72
N ILE A 154 0.59 -11.41 19.42
CA ILE A 154 1.41 -10.38 18.80
C ILE A 154 1.27 -9.10 19.63
N ALA A 155 2.39 -8.43 19.89
CA ALA A 155 2.40 -7.16 20.61
C ALA A 155 3.30 -6.16 19.86
N GLY A 156 2.93 -4.89 19.93
CA GLY A 156 3.73 -3.83 19.29
C GLY A 156 3.10 -2.47 19.43
N ILE A 157 3.85 -1.44 19.06
CA ILE A 157 3.33 -0.08 18.90
C ILE A 157 2.78 0.01 17.47
N ILE A 158 1.49 -0.18 17.33
CA ILE A 158 0.85 -0.41 16.03
C ILE A 158 0.60 0.90 15.27
N ASN A 159 0.46 2.03 16.00
CA ASN A 159 0.16 3.32 15.38
C ASN A 159 0.99 4.42 16.02
N GLY A 160 1.91 5.01 15.24
CA GLY A 160 2.79 6.07 15.73
C GLY A 160 2.03 7.32 16.18
N THR A 161 1.02 7.74 15.43
CA THR A 161 0.24 8.94 15.77
C THR A 161 -0.50 8.77 17.09
N THR A 162 -1.15 7.62 17.28
CA THR A 162 -1.85 7.33 18.54
C THR A 162 -0.85 7.27 19.71
N ASN A 163 0.30 6.62 19.48
CA ASN A 163 1.33 6.56 20.52
C ASN A 163 1.83 7.96 20.88
N PHE A 164 2.09 8.83 19.90
CA PHE A 164 2.48 10.21 20.11
C PHE A 164 1.43 10.93 20.98
N ILE A 165 0.14 10.83 20.60
CA ILE A 165 -0.94 11.51 21.31
C ILE A 165 -0.99 11.03 22.77
N LEU A 166 -0.98 9.72 22.99
CA LEU A 166 -1.07 9.17 24.35
C LEU A 166 0.16 9.55 25.20
N SER A 167 1.36 9.57 24.60
CA SER A 167 2.57 9.96 25.31
C SER A 167 2.54 11.44 25.71
N GLU A 168 2.15 12.32 24.78
CA GLU A 168 2.06 13.76 25.08
C GLU A 168 1.01 14.05 26.15
N MET A 169 -0.14 13.36 26.10
CA MET A 169 -1.17 13.47 27.13
C MET A 169 -0.63 13.04 28.50
N ARG A 170 0.07 11.89 28.54
CA ARG A 170 0.63 11.36 29.79
C ARG A 170 1.76 12.26 30.34
N ASP A 171 2.72 12.59 29.50
CA ASP A 171 3.99 13.21 29.93
C ASP A 171 3.82 14.71 30.21
N LYS A 172 2.90 15.38 29.50
CA LYS A 172 2.67 16.81 29.61
C LYS A 172 1.31 17.18 30.23
N GLY A 173 0.47 16.20 30.52
CA GLY A 173 -0.85 16.44 31.10
C GLY A 173 -1.80 17.19 30.18
N LEU A 174 -1.63 17.09 28.88
CA LEU A 174 -2.42 17.83 27.90
C LEU A 174 -3.69 17.07 27.50
N ASP A 175 -4.74 17.82 27.20
CA ASP A 175 -6.00 17.24 26.72
C ASP A 175 -5.86 16.70 25.29
N PHE A 176 -6.65 15.65 24.99
CA PHE A 176 -6.66 14.97 23.69
C PHE A 176 -6.78 15.94 22.52
N ASP A 177 -7.72 16.89 22.57
CA ASP A 177 -7.96 17.82 21.46
C ASP A 177 -6.75 18.73 21.18
N VAL A 178 -6.02 19.10 22.24
CA VAL A 178 -4.80 19.93 22.10
C VAL A 178 -3.71 19.11 21.38
N VAL A 179 -3.47 17.90 21.86
CA VAL A 179 -2.42 17.04 21.27
C VAL A 179 -2.80 16.59 19.87
N LEU A 180 -4.08 16.33 19.60
CA LEU A 180 -4.54 15.97 18.27
C LEU A 180 -4.23 17.07 17.24
N LYS A 181 -4.49 18.33 17.61
CA LYS A 181 -4.16 19.47 16.72
C LYS A 181 -2.66 19.54 16.44
N GLU A 182 -1.84 19.30 17.44
CA GLU A 182 -0.40 19.30 17.29
C GLU A 182 0.06 18.14 16.40
N ALA A 183 -0.50 16.95 16.59
CA ALA A 183 -0.21 15.78 15.72
C ALA A 183 -0.55 16.09 14.27
N GLN A 184 -1.68 16.73 14.03
CA GLN A 184 -2.10 17.14 12.68
C GLN A 184 -1.13 18.17 12.08
N ARG A 185 -0.71 19.14 12.89
CA ARG A 185 0.26 20.16 12.46
C ARG A 185 1.60 19.53 12.05
N LEU A 186 2.00 18.49 12.77
CA LEU A 186 3.27 17.78 12.51
C LEU A 186 3.18 16.77 11.35
N GLY A 187 1.99 16.64 10.75
CA GLY A 187 1.83 15.76 9.60
C GLY A 187 1.33 14.35 9.91
N UNK A 188 0.91 14.18 11.05
CA UNK A 188 0.38 12.94 11.43
C UNK A 188 -0.83 12.70 10.63
N UNK A 189 -1.03 11.79 10.28
CA UNK A 189 -2.10 11.49 9.55
C UNK A 189 -3.31 12.15 9.96
N UNK A 190 -3.75 12.46 9.33
CA UNK A 190 -4.89 13.02 9.61
C UNK A 190 -5.82 12.11 10.18
N UNK A 191 -5.55 11.63 10.84
CA UNK A 191 -6.39 10.90 11.46
C UNK A 191 -7.49 11.73 11.75
N SER A 192 -8.54 11.31 11.39
CA SER A 192 -9.75 11.96 11.82
C SER A 192 -10.05 11.57 13.28
N LYS A 193 -10.76 12.43 13.97
CA LYS A 193 -11.20 12.13 15.36
C LYS A 193 -11.88 10.77 15.47
N ALA A 194 -12.60 10.35 14.44
CA ALA A 194 -13.32 9.07 14.44
C ALA A 194 -12.38 7.85 14.40
N SER A 195 -11.26 7.97 13.71
CA SER A 195 -10.31 6.83 13.59
C SER A 195 -9.46 6.61 14.83
N MET A 196 -9.46 7.55 15.76
CA MET A 196 -8.61 7.49 16.96
C MET A 196 -9.35 7.13 18.24
N ARG A 197 -10.67 7.07 18.20
CA ARG A 197 -11.43 6.68 19.40
C ARG A 197 -11.17 5.20 19.73
N PRO A 198 -10.82 4.92 20.99
CA PRO A 198 -10.67 3.51 21.38
C PRO A 198 -12.02 2.81 21.26
N THR A 199 -12.02 1.69 20.57
CA THR A 199 -13.17 0.79 20.61
C THR A 199 -13.17 0.10 21.96
N ARG A 200 -14.28 0.16 22.69
CA ARG A 200 -14.41 -0.60 23.93
C ARG A 200 -14.29 -2.08 23.61
N PRO A 201 -13.44 -2.80 24.32
CA PRO A 201 -13.43 -4.25 24.15
C PRO A 201 -14.81 -4.82 24.56
N ARG A 202 -15.36 -5.70 23.76
CA ARG A 202 -16.55 -6.47 24.13
C ARG A 202 -16.15 -7.60 25.04
#